data_99d4b4ef446d56a776288f0f8abec6ce
#
_entry.id   99d4b4ef446d56a776288f0f8abec6ce
#
_cell.length_a   1.000
_cell.length_b   1.000
_cell.length_c   1.000
_cell.angle_alpha   90.00
_cell.angle_beta   90.00
_cell.angle_gamma   90.00
#
_symmetry.space_group_name_H-M   'P 1'
#
loop_
_entity.id
_entity.type
_entity.pdbx_description
1 polymer ?
#
loop_
_entity_poly.entity_id
_entity_poly.type
_entity_poly.pdbx_seq_one_letter_code
_entity_poly.pdbx_strand_id
1 'polypeptide(L)'
;MDICRQLYEMADVDTLILQTPSNTLYLSGYQSTNCQIILTKDNSYFLTDMRYFLEAKQVLGNRFEILCQGLDSSQDLICGDKIGFEDDISYGQYRLISKLVGGRQLCSVSHVISSLRDIKNSYEIKCIRHAQQVTELAFDEALKIVKEGLSEVELAAYIEYIMKKNNCQAAFESITAFGRHTASPHAHPDGTALKNGDFITMDIGARYKGYC
;
A
#
# COMPACT_ATOMS: atom_id res chain seq x y z
N MET A 1 -13.97 17.29 -7.19
CA MET A 1 -13.31 16.85 -8.45
C MET A 1 -12.84 15.44 -8.21
N ASP A 2 -13.00 14.53 -9.17
CA ASP A 2 -12.49 13.16 -9.07
C ASP A 2 -10.96 13.19 -8.99
N ILE A 3 -10.40 12.40 -8.09
CA ILE A 3 -8.94 12.38 -7.82
C ILE A 3 -8.12 11.93 -9.06
N CYS A 4 -8.68 11.01 -9.86
CA CYS A 4 -8.04 10.58 -11.10
C CYS A 4 -7.94 11.75 -12.10
N ARG A 5 -9.00 12.54 -12.21
CA ARG A 5 -9.03 13.72 -13.07
C ARG A 5 -8.06 14.79 -12.58
N GLN A 6 -8.01 15.02 -11.27
CA GLN A 6 -7.06 15.97 -10.67
C GLN A 6 -5.61 15.55 -10.95
N LEU A 7 -5.27 14.28 -10.73
CA LEU A 7 -3.93 13.76 -11.00
C LEU A 7 -3.57 13.92 -12.48
N TYR A 8 -4.49 13.55 -13.38
CA TYR A 8 -4.27 13.65 -14.82
C TYR A 8 -3.97 15.09 -15.26
N GLU A 9 -4.75 16.05 -14.78
CA GLU A 9 -4.56 17.47 -15.10
C GLU A 9 -3.24 18.04 -14.57
N MET A 10 -2.79 17.57 -13.40
CA MET A 10 -1.51 18.00 -12.80
C MET A 10 -0.29 17.36 -13.46
N ALA A 11 -0.43 16.17 -14.06
CA ALA A 11 0.70 15.42 -14.61
C ALA A 11 1.21 15.96 -15.96
N ASP A 12 0.43 16.75 -16.69
CA ASP A 12 0.75 17.33 -18.01
C ASP A 12 1.26 16.27 -19.00
N VAL A 13 0.53 15.16 -19.09
CA VAL A 13 0.82 14.03 -20.00
C VAL A 13 -0.43 13.61 -20.75
N ASP A 14 -0.28 12.90 -21.87
CA ASP A 14 -1.41 12.42 -22.67
C ASP A 14 -2.00 11.12 -22.14
N THR A 15 -1.16 10.27 -21.59
CA THR A 15 -1.57 9.02 -20.91
C THR A 15 -0.75 8.86 -19.63
N LEU A 16 -1.38 8.39 -18.56
CA LEU A 16 -0.75 8.10 -17.28
C LEU A 16 -0.89 6.62 -16.95
N ILE A 17 0.21 5.95 -16.67
CA ILE A 17 0.25 4.53 -16.32
C ILE A 17 0.72 4.37 -14.88
N LEU A 18 -0.12 3.78 -14.02
CA LEU A 18 0.12 3.62 -12.59
C LEU A 18 0.03 2.14 -12.21
N GLN A 19 1.02 1.65 -11.46
CA GLN A 19 1.16 0.24 -11.10
C GLN A 19 1.52 0.03 -9.63
N THR A 20 2.03 1.07 -8.95
CA THR A 20 2.43 0.99 -7.54
C THR A 20 1.21 0.70 -6.66
N PRO A 21 1.20 -0.35 -5.83
CA PRO A 21 0.02 -0.76 -5.07
C PRO A 21 -0.57 0.34 -4.18
N SER A 22 0.26 1.18 -3.57
CA SER A 22 -0.20 2.31 -2.75
C SER A 22 -0.92 3.38 -3.57
N ASN A 23 -0.47 3.64 -4.80
CA ASN A 23 -1.05 4.64 -5.68
C ASN A 23 -2.31 4.14 -6.38
N THR A 24 -2.33 2.87 -6.80
CA THR A 24 -3.55 2.25 -7.34
C THR A 24 -4.65 2.16 -6.28
N LEU A 25 -4.30 1.84 -5.02
CA LEU A 25 -5.23 1.89 -3.89
C LEU A 25 -5.74 3.31 -3.62
N TYR A 26 -4.83 4.30 -3.60
CA TYR A 26 -5.19 5.71 -3.35
C TYR A 26 -6.22 6.22 -4.37
N LEU A 27 -6.03 5.94 -5.65
CA LEU A 27 -6.92 6.39 -6.72
C LEU A 27 -8.21 5.60 -6.79
N SER A 28 -8.15 4.29 -6.63
CA SER A 28 -9.32 3.41 -6.79
C SER A 28 -10.12 3.22 -5.49
N GLY A 29 -9.45 3.24 -4.33
CA GLY A 29 -10.01 2.78 -3.07
C GLY A 29 -10.17 1.25 -2.98
N TYR A 30 -9.65 0.51 -3.97
CA TYR A 30 -9.76 -0.94 -4.06
C TYR A 30 -8.38 -1.60 -3.94
N GLN A 31 -8.24 -2.52 -2.99
CA GLN A 31 -6.99 -3.23 -2.76
C GLN A 31 -6.92 -4.48 -3.64
N SER A 32 -5.93 -4.53 -4.51
CA SER A 32 -5.63 -5.68 -5.36
C SER A 32 -4.12 -5.95 -5.38
N THR A 33 -3.74 -7.21 -5.53
CA THR A 33 -2.32 -7.58 -5.72
C THR A 33 -1.91 -7.58 -7.19
N ASN A 34 -2.87 -7.42 -8.11
CA ASN A 34 -2.61 -7.34 -9.54
C ASN A 34 -3.59 -6.38 -10.19
N CYS A 35 -3.19 -5.11 -10.25
CA CYS A 35 -3.93 -4.09 -10.99
C CYS A 35 -2.99 -3.03 -11.55
N GLN A 36 -3.43 -2.42 -12.64
CA GLN A 36 -2.83 -1.21 -13.21
C GLN A 36 -3.95 -0.21 -13.52
N ILE A 37 -3.63 1.07 -13.43
CA ILE A 37 -4.55 2.14 -13.80
C ILE A 37 -3.95 2.88 -15.00
N ILE A 38 -4.75 3.07 -16.03
CA ILE A 38 -4.42 3.94 -17.15
C ILE A 38 -5.41 5.11 -17.15
N LEU A 39 -4.88 6.34 -17.10
CA LEU A 39 -5.68 7.56 -17.20
C LEU A 39 -5.36 8.25 -18.50
N THR A 40 -6.41 8.66 -19.20
CA THR A 40 -6.32 9.48 -20.41
C THR A 40 -7.21 10.71 -20.23
N LYS A 41 -7.24 11.58 -21.22
CA LYS A 41 -8.12 12.77 -21.20
C LYS A 41 -9.59 12.41 -20.96
N ASP A 42 -10.07 11.33 -21.57
CA ASP A 42 -11.50 10.99 -21.61
C ASP A 42 -11.87 9.81 -20.74
N ASN A 43 -10.92 8.92 -20.40
CA ASN A 43 -11.20 7.66 -19.73
C ASN A 43 -10.25 7.35 -18.59
N SER A 44 -10.75 6.60 -17.63
CA SER A 44 -9.99 5.98 -16.53
C SER A 44 -10.18 4.47 -16.61
N TYR A 45 -9.11 3.74 -16.90
CA TYR A 45 -9.15 2.28 -17.03
C TYR A 45 -8.53 1.63 -15.79
N PHE A 46 -9.16 0.55 -15.32
CA PHE A 46 -8.63 -0.31 -14.28
C PHE A 46 -8.39 -1.70 -14.88
N LEU A 47 -7.14 -2.05 -15.08
CA LEU A 47 -6.72 -3.33 -15.62
C LEU A 47 -6.50 -4.32 -14.48
N THR A 48 -7.01 -5.52 -14.60
CA THR A 48 -6.82 -6.58 -13.61
C THR A 48 -7.00 -7.96 -14.24
N ASP A 49 -6.82 -9.01 -13.47
CA ASP A 49 -7.05 -10.38 -13.91
C ASP A 49 -8.43 -10.92 -13.46
N MET A 50 -8.77 -12.13 -13.91
CA MET A 50 -10.06 -12.78 -13.63
C MET A 50 -10.36 -12.95 -12.14
N ARG A 51 -9.34 -13.02 -11.28
CA ARG A 51 -9.52 -13.20 -9.82
C ARG A 51 -10.19 -11.99 -9.18
N TYR A 52 -9.92 -10.79 -9.70
CA TYR A 52 -10.39 -9.52 -9.15
C TYR A 52 -11.47 -8.84 -9.98
N PHE A 53 -11.66 -9.27 -11.24
CA PHE A 53 -12.48 -8.58 -12.23
C PHE A 53 -13.93 -8.35 -11.76
N LEU A 54 -14.58 -9.39 -11.26
CA LEU A 54 -15.98 -9.29 -10.82
C LEU A 54 -16.14 -8.40 -9.60
N GLU A 55 -15.26 -8.53 -8.63
CA GLU A 55 -15.27 -7.71 -7.43
C GLU A 55 -14.94 -6.25 -7.76
N ALA A 56 -13.93 -6.00 -8.58
CA ALA A 56 -13.58 -4.66 -9.05
C ALA A 56 -14.77 -3.97 -9.73
N LYS A 57 -15.52 -4.67 -10.57
CA LYS A 57 -16.75 -4.12 -11.17
C LYS A 57 -17.80 -3.71 -10.14
N GLN A 58 -17.97 -4.49 -9.08
CA GLN A 58 -18.93 -4.19 -8.03
C GLN A 58 -18.48 -3.00 -7.17
N VAL A 59 -17.19 -2.94 -6.81
CA VAL A 59 -16.64 -1.94 -5.89
C VAL A 59 -16.38 -0.61 -6.59
N LEU A 60 -15.81 -0.64 -7.79
CA LEU A 60 -15.39 0.57 -8.50
C LEU A 60 -16.54 1.23 -9.28
N GLY A 61 -17.59 0.47 -9.58
CA GLY A 61 -18.78 0.98 -10.30
C GLY A 61 -18.40 1.60 -11.65
N ASN A 62 -18.93 2.81 -11.91
CA ASN A 62 -18.71 3.53 -13.15
C ASN A 62 -17.52 4.52 -13.10
N ARG A 63 -16.72 4.50 -12.04
CA ARG A 63 -15.54 5.39 -11.93
C ARG A 63 -14.40 4.97 -12.85
N PHE A 64 -14.36 3.68 -13.19
CA PHE A 64 -13.35 3.10 -14.06
C PHE A 64 -14.01 2.19 -15.08
N GLU A 65 -13.48 2.15 -16.28
CA GLU A 65 -13.70 1.07 -17.20
C GLU A 65 -12.82 -0.12 -16.79
N ILE A 66 -13.45 -1.21 -16.34
CA ILE A 66 -12.75 -2.39 -15.81
C ILE A 66 -12.44 -3.36 -16.93
N LEU A 67 -11.16 -3.64 -17.15
CA LEU A 67 -10.71 -4.54 -18.21
C LEU A 67 -10.00 -5.76 -17.61
N CYS A 68 -10.37 -6.94 -18.09
CA CYS A 68 -9.74 -8.21 -17.71
C CYS A 68 -8.56 -8.50 -18.64
N GLN A 69 -7.49 -7.71 -18.49
CA GLN A 69 -6.27 -7.85 -19.29
C GLN A 69 -5.08 -7.24 -18.54
N GLY A 70 -3.87 -7.61 -18.94
CA GLY A 70 -2.65 -7.01 -18.45
C GLY A 70 -2.25 -5.77 -19.25
N LEU A 71 -1.28 -5.04 -18.74
CA LEU A 71 -0.72 -3.87 -19.42
C LEU A 71 -0.10 -4.22 -20.79
N ASP A 72 0.48 -5.41 -20.90
CA ASP A 72 1.09 -5.94 -22.15
C ASP A 72 0.13 -6.04 -23.31
N SER A 73 -1.17 -6.15 -23.05
CA SER A 73 -2.24 -6.25 -24.02
C SER A 73 -3.05 -4.96 -24.16
N SER A 74 -2.52 -3.82 -23.66
CA SER A 74 -3.27 -2.55 -23.55
C SER A 74 -2.65 -1.41 -24.36
N GLN A 75 -1.96 -1.73 -25.44
CA GLN A 75 -1.29 -0.72 -26.30
C GLN A 75 -2.31 0.25 -26.95
N ASP A 76 -3.49 -0.22 -27.26
CA ASP A 76 -4.60 0.55 -27.82
C ASP A 76 -5.21 1.59 -26.88
N LEU A 77 -4.98 1.45 -25.57
CA LEU A 77 -5.42 2.39 -24.55
C LEU A 77 -4.43 3.55 -24.34
N ILE A 78 -3.21 3.43 -24.88
CA ILE A 78 -2.15 4.41 -24.71
C ILE A 78 -2.18 5.40 -25.88
N CYS A 79 -2.56 6.64 -25.62
CA CYS A 79 -2.70 7.70 -26.62
C CYS A 79 -1.70 8.84 -26.36
N GLY A 80 -1.48 9.67 -27.41
CA GLY A 80 -0.61 10.83 -27.37
C GLY A 80 0.88 10.52 -27.36
N ASP A 81 1.70 11.57 -27.18
CA ASP A 81 3.16 11.51 -27.30
C ASP A 81 3.88 11.51 -25.95
N LYS A 82 3.26 12.11 -24.91
CA LYS A 82 3.80 12.16 -23.55
C LYS A 82 3.12 11.12 -22.67
N ILE A 83 3.88 10.14 -22.20
CA ILE A 83 3.37 9.05 -21.38
C ILE A 83 3.97 9.14 -19.98
N GLY A 84 3.11 9.37 -18.98
CA GLY A 84 3.49 9.42 -17.58
C GLY A 84 3.61 8.03 -16.97
N PHE A 85 4.60 7.82 -16.12
CA PHE A 85 4.79 6.59 -15.36
C PHE A 85 5.39 6.86 -13.98
N GLU A 86 5.31 5.89 -13.08
CA GLU A 86 5.88 5.96 -11.72
C GLU A 86 7.35 5.51 -11.71
N ASP A 87 8.18 6.17 -10.89
CA ASP A 87 9.61 5.82 -10.75
C ASP A 87 9.82 4.55 -9.92
N ASP A 88 8.92 4.28 -8.97
CA ASP A 88 8.98 3.12 -8.05
C ASP A 88 8.45 1.84 -8.70
N ILE A 89 8.88 1.56 -9.94
CA ILE A 89 8.53 0.34 -10.65
C ILE A 89 9.77 -0.51 -10.91
N SER A 90 9.56 -1.83 -11.06
CA SER A 90 10.67 -2.71 -11.42
C SER A 90 11.22 -2.41 -12.83
N TYR A 91 12.49 -2.73 -13.05
CA TYR A 91 13.08 -2.63 -14.40
C TYR A 91 12.29 -3.42 -15.46
N GLY A 92 11.70 -4.55 -15.08
CA GLY A 92 10.84 -5.34 -15.96
C GLY A 92 9.58 -4.59 -16.39
N GLN A 93 8.94 -3.90 -15.45
CA GLN A 93 7.78 -3.04 -15.72
C GLN A 93 8.15 -1.84 -16.59
N TYR A 94 9.25 -1.18 -16.29
CA TYR A 94 9.78 -0.09 -17.13
C TYR A 94 10.05 -0.55 -18.57
N ARG A 95 10.68 -1.70 -18.76
CA ARG A 95 10.91 -2.26 -20.11
C ARG A 95 9.61 -2.55 -20.85
N LEU A 96 8.60 -3.06 -20.15
CA LEU A 96 7.28 -3.30 -20.73
C LEU A 96 6.65 -1.99 -21.20
N ILE A 97 6.60 -0.96 -20.34
CA ILE A 97 6.09 0.37 -20.70
C ILE A 97 6.88 0.93 -21.89
N SER A 98 8.22 0.91 -21.86
CA SER A 98 9.07 1.41 -22.95
C SER A 98 8.78 0.72 -24.29
N LYS A 99 8.50 -0.59 -24.27
CA LYS A 99 8.11 -1.33 -25.47
C LYS A 99 6.73 -0.90 -25.97
N LEU A 100 5.75 -0.73 -25.09
CA LEU A 100 4.38 -0.35 -25.43
C LEU A 100 4.30 1.07 -26.00
N VAL A 101 5.10 1.99 -25.48
CA VAL A 101 5.08 3.39 -25.94
C VAL A 101 5.79 3.60 -27.26
N GLY A 102 6.64 2.65 -27.71
CA GLY A 102 7.19 2.66 -29.06
C GLY A 102 8.03 3.89 -29.43
N GLY A 103 8.82 4.42 -28.49
CA GLY A 103 9.69 5.58 -28.70
C GLY A 103 9.03 6.95 -28.43
N ARG A 104 7.77 6.99 -27.95
CA ARG A 104 7.14 8.20 -27.40
C ARG A 104 7.87 8.67 -26.13
N GLN A 105 7.64 9.91 -25.71
CA GLN A 105 8.29 10.49 -24.54
C GLN A 105 7.75 9.86 -23.23
N LEU A 106 8.64 9.30 -22.43
CA LEU A 106 8.34 8.85 -21.05
C LEU A 106 8.63 9.97 -20.05
N CYS A 107 7.66 10.27 -19.20
CA CYS A 107 7.74 11.32 -18.18
C CYS A 107 7.52 10.71 -16.80
N SER A 108 8.41 10.97 -15.83
CA SER A 108 8.18 10.64 -14.44
C SER A 108 7.07 11.49 -13.84
N VAL A 109 6.12 10.86 -13.14
CA VAL A 109 5.00 11.54 -12.48
C VAL A 109 4.92 11.23 -10.98
N SER A 110 5.89 10.54 -10.43
CA SER A 110 5.90 10.15 -9.00
C SER A 110 5.77 11.35 -8.07
N HIS A 111 6.41 12.47 -8.39
CA HIS A 111 6.32 13.70 -7.59
C HIS A 111 4.91 14.29 -7.59
N VAL A 112 4.14 14.16 -8.68
CA VAL A 112 2.77 14.69 -8.77
C VAL A 112 1.84 13.90 -7.87
N ILE A 113 1.86 12.57 -7.98
CA ILE A 113 1.00 11.72 -7.13
C ILE A 113 1.40 11.79 -5.65
N SER A 114 2.69 11.93 -5.35
CA SER A 114 3.17 12.14 -3.98
C SER A 114 2.62 13.44 -3.39
N SER A 115 2.64 14.54 -4.14
CA SER A 115 2.12 15.83 -3.68
C SER A 115 0.61 15.79 -3.35
N LEU A 116 -0.17 14.99 -4.11
CA LEU A 116 -1.58 14.76 -3.80
C LEU A 116 -1.78 13.94 -2.53
N ARG A 117 -0.92 12.95 -2.29
CA ARG A 117 -0.98 12.09 -1.10
C ARG A 117 -0.41 12.75 0.15
N ASP A 118 0.38 13.80 0.03
CA ASP A 118 0.96 14.53 1.17
C ASP A 118 -0.13 15.21 2.01
N ILE A 119 -1.20 15.68 1.38
CA ILE A 119 -2.33 16.31 2.07
C ILE A 119 -3.47 15.30 2.18
N LYS A 120 -3.66 14.76 3.38
CA LYS A 120 -4.66 13.72 3.67
C LYS A 120 -6.06 14.35 3.79
N ASN A 121 -7.03 13.76 3.12
CA ASN A 121 -8.43 14.13 3.26
C ASN A 121 -9.05 13.58 4.57
N SER A 122 -10.29 13.93 4.85
CA SER A 122 -10.97 13.54 6.10
C SER A 122 -11.18 12.03 6.25
N TYR A 123 -11.31 11.29 5.15
CA TYR A 123 -11.42 9.82 5.17
C TYR A 123 -10.06 9.18 5.49
N GLU A 124 -9.00 9.63 4.86
CA GLU A 124 -7.63 9.16 5.09
C GLU A 124 -7.21 9.41 6.55
N ILE A 125 -7.50 10.60 7.08
CA ILE A 125 -7.25 10.94 8.48
C ILE A 125 -8.02 10.00 9.42
N LYS A 126 -9.28 9.64 9.11
CA LYS A 126 -10.05 8.67 9.91
C LYS A 126 -9.41 7.29 9.88
N CYS A 127 -8.92 6.84 8.73
CA CYS A 127 -8.24 5.55 8.61
C CYS A 127 -6.92 5.52 9.42
N ILE A 128 -6.10 6.59 9.31
CA ILE A 128 -4.85 6.72 10.06
C ILE A 128 -5.12 6.75 11.57
N ARG A 129 -6.10 7.53 12.02
CA ARG A 129 -6.48 7.58 13.45
C ARG A 129 -6.95 6.23 13.96
N HIS A 130 -7.74 5.48 13.18
CA HIS A 130 -8.17 4.14 13.57
C HIS A 130 -6.97 3.18 13.68
N ALA A 131 -6.05 3.21 12.71
CA ALA A 131 -4.83 2.41 12.77
C ALA A 131 -3.99 2.75 14.03
N GLN A 132 -3.83 4.03 14.36
CA GLN A 132 -3.13 4.48 15.56
C GLN A 132 -3.82 3.98 16.84
N GLN A 133 -5.14 4.13 16.95
CA GLN A 133 -5.90 3.65 18.12
C GLN A 133 -5.75 2.14 18.33
N VAL A 134 -5.72 1.37 17.23
CA VAL A 134 -5.51 -0.09 17.33
C VAL A 134 -4.06 -0.42 17.69
N THR A 135 -3.09 0.36 17.24
CA THR A 135 -1.69 0.21 17.67
C THR A 135 -1.54 0.44 19.17
N GLU A 136 -2.13 1.52 19.69
CA GLU A 136 -2.13 1.84 21.12
C GLU A 136 -2.82 0.73 21.94
N LEU A 137 -3.98 0.28 21.48
CA LEU A 137 -4.69 -0.84 22.11
C LEU A 137 -3.85 -2.12 22.15
N ALA A 138 -3.18 -2.45 21.05
CA ALA A 138 -2.33 -3.63 20.98
C ALA A 138 -1.14 -3.54 21.93
N PHE A 139 -0.55 -2.35 22.07
CA PHE A 139 0.50 -2.08 23.05
C PHE A 139 0.00 -2.24 24.48
N ASP A 140 -1.14 -1.62 24.84
CA ASP A 140 -1.72 -1.71 26.18
C ASP A 140 -2.09 -3.15 26.58
N GLU A 141 -2.62 -3.93 25.63
CA GLU A 141 -2.92 -5.35 25.85
C GLU A 141 -1.64 -6.18 25.98
N ALA A 142 -0.60 -5.88 25.18
CA ALA A 142 0.69 -6.53 25.28
C ALA A 142 1.32 -6.37 26.67
N LEU A 143 1.26 -5.17 27.25
CA LEU A 143 1.79 -4.90 28.59
C LEU A 143 1.12 -5.79 29.67
N LYS A 144 -0.13 -6.23 29.49
CA LYS A 144 -0.84 -7.08 30.46
C LYS A 144 -0.35 -8.51 30.51
N ILE A 145 0.30 -8.98 29.42
CA ILE A 145 0.81 -10.36 29.35
C ILE A 145 2.32 -10.44 29.58
N VAL A 146 3.02 -9.29 29.67
CA VAL A 146 4.46 -9.23 29.94
C VAL A 146 4.75 -9.83 31.32
N LYS A 147 5.51 -10.93 31.32
CA LYS A 147 5.97 -11.64 32.52
C LYS A 147 7.25 -12.42 32.21
N GLU A 148 8.03 -12.74 33.25
CA GLU A 148 9.18 -13.60 33.09
C GLU A 148 8.82 -14.92 32.41
N GLY A 149 9.65 -15.35 31.45
CA GLY A 149 9.46 -16.56 30.66
C GLY A 149 8.62 -16.39 29.38
N LEU A 150 7.96 -15.23 29.18
CA LEU A 150 7.31 -14.93 27.90
C LEU A 150 8.37 -14.84 26.79
N SER A 151 8.14 -15.47 25.63
CA SER A 151 9.05 -15.34 24.49
C SER A 151 8.72 -14.16 23.58
N GLU A 152 9.72 -13.69 22.83
CA GLU A 152 9.55 -12.60 21.85
C GLU A 152 8.47 -12.92 20.82
N VAL A 153 8.49 -14.16 20.27
CA VAL A 153 7.51 -14.59 19.28
C VAL A 153 6.09 -14.67 19.82
N GLU A 154 5.92 -15.06 21.10
CA GLU A 154 4.60 -15.05 21.75
C GLU A 154 4.06 -13.64 21.91
N LEU A 155 4.92 -12.67 22.28
CA LEU A 155 4.54 -11.28 22.41
C LEU A 155 4.14 -10.69 21.06
N ALA A 156 4.94 -10.91 20.00
CA ALA A 156 4.64 -10.46 18.64
C ALA A 156 3.31 -11.05 18.14
N ALA A 157 3.11 -12.35 18.29
CA ALA A 157 1.88 -13.03 17.87
C ALA A 157 0.65 -12.49 18.61
N TYR A 158 0.76 -12.17 19.89
CA TYR A 158 -0.33 -11.60 20.66
C TYR A 158 -0.69 -10.18 20.19
N ILE A 159 0.31 -9.34 19.95
CA ILE A 159 0.14 -7.99 19.39
C ILE A 159 -0.61 -8.05 18.05
N GLU A 160 -0.17 -8.90 17.13
CA GLU A 160 -0.81 -9.07 15.83
C GLU A 160 -2.22 -9.66 15.93
N TYR A 161 -2.46 -10.54 16.89
CA TYR A 161 -3.80 -11.05 17.20
C TYR A 161 -4.75 -9.91 17.58
N ILE A 162 -4.32 -8.99 18.45
CA ILE A 162 -5.13 -7.82 18.85
C ILE A 162 -5.41 -6.92 17.64
N MET A 163 -4.42 -6.67 16.78
CA MET A 163 -4.61 -5.90 15.54
C MET A 163 -5.65 -6.56 14.63
N LYS A 164 -5.52 -7.87 14.38
CA LYS A 164 -6.48 -8.63 13.54
C LYS A 164 -7.88 -8.67 14.12
N LYS A 165 -8.01 -8.85 15.43
CA LYS A 165 -9.31 -8.82 16.14
C LYS A 165 -10.05 -7.49 15.96
N ASN A 166 -9.30 -6.39 15.71
CA ASN A 166 -9.82 -5.05 15.47
C ASN A 166 -9.85 -4.67 13.98
N ASN A 167 -9.91 -5.64 13.07
CA ASN A 167 -9.94 -5.47 11.62
C ASN A 167 -8.74 -4.72 11.03
N CYS A 168 -7.60 -4.75 11.70
CA CYS A 168 -6.33 -4.24 11.22
C CYS A 168 -5.38 -5.39 10.87
N GLN A 169 -4.37 -5.08 10.07
CA GLN A 169 -3.22 -5.94 9.82
C GLN A 169 -1.98 -5.30 10.44
N ALA A 170 -0.92 -6.04 10.66
CA ALA A 170 0.38 -5.43 10.91
C ALA A 170 0.82 -4.59 9.70
N ALA A 171 1.32 -3.39 9.95
CA ALA A 171 1.82 -2.49 8.89
C ALA A 171 3.15 -2.99 8.32
N PHE A 172 3.94 -3.64 9.13
CA PHE A 172 5.22 -4.28 8.86
C PHE A 172 5.39 -5.45 9.85
N GLU A 173 6.45 -6.22 9.71
CA GLU A 173 6.77 -7.31 10.64
C GLU A 173 7.07 -6.74 12.03
N SER A 174 6.27 -7.13 13.04
CA SER A 174 6.38 -6.61 14.39
C SER A 174 7.73 -6.97 15.01
N ILE A 175 8.45 -6.00 15.55
CA ILE A 175 9.69 -6.21 16.30
C ILE A 175 9.35 -6.28 17.78
N THR A 176 9.67 -7.40 18.41
CA THR A 176 9.67 -7.56 19.86
C THR A 176 11.00 -8.20 20.24
N ALA A 177 11.82 -7.51 21.02
CA ALA A 177 13.15 -7.97 21.39
C ALA A 177 13.40 -7.80 22.88
N PHE A 178 14.07 -8.78 23.52
CA PHE A 178 14.32 -8.81 24.95
C PHE A 178 15.81 -8.80 25.29
N GLY A 179 16.19 -8.12 26.38
CA GLY A 179 17.53 -8.10 26.90
C GLY A 179 18.59 -7.77 25.85
N ARG A 180 19.51 -8.70 25.58
CA ARG A 180 20.62 -8.49 24.62
C ARG A 180 20.13 -8.36 23.18
N HIS A 181 18.99 -8.96 22.83
CA HIS A 181 18.46 -8.90 21.47
C HIS A 181 17.99 -7.49 21.09
N THR A 182 17.70 -6.64 22.08
CA THR A 182 17.35 -5.21 21.85
C THR A 182 18.50 -4.41 21.22
N ALA A 183 19.73 -4.91 21.23
CA ALA A 183 20.86 -4.28 20.54
C ALA A 183 20.76 -4.35 19.01
N SER A 184 19.89 -5.22 18.45
CA SER A 184 19.60 -5.30 17.03
C SER A 184 18.38 -4.43 16.68
N PRO A 185 18.53 -3.33 15.92
CA PRO A 185 17.39 -2.47 15.55
C PRO A 185 16.31 -3.18 14.72
N HIS A 186 16.71 -4.20 13.97
CA HIS A 186 15.82 -5.03 13.14
C HIS A 186 15.81 -6.48 13.63
N ALA A 187 15.64 -6.65 14.94
CA ALA A 187 15.53 -7.98 15.53
C ALA A 187 14.27 -8.71 14.99
N HIS A 188 14.44 -9.95 14.61
CA HIS A 188 13.29 -10.83 14.31
C HIS A 188 12.91 -11.57 15.58
N PRO A 189 11.66 -11.49 16.05
CA PRO A 189 11.20 -12.18 17.24
C PRO A 189 11.49 -13.69 17.18
N ASP A 190 12.11 -14.22 18.21
CA ASP A 190 12.43 -15.65 18.31
C ASP A 190 11.98 -16.26 19.64
N GLY A 191 12.53 -17.42 20.00
CA GLY A 191 12.23 -18.10 21.26
C GLY A 191 12.94 -17.51 22.50
N THR A 192 13.62 -16.36 22.38
CA THR A 192 14.27 -15.71 23.53
C THR A 192 13.23 -15.35 24.58
N ALA A 193 13.42 -15.90 25.79
CA ALA A 193 12.52 -15.69 26.91
C ALA A 193 12.90 -14.45 27.73
N LEU A 194 11.93 -13.66 28.09
CA LEU A 194 12.07 -12.48 28.95
C LEU A 194 12.57 -12.88 30.36
N LYS A 195 13.54 -12.15 30.86
CA LYS A 195 14.06 -12.31 32.22
C LYS A 195 13.80 -11.04 33.04
N ASN A 196 13.74 -11.21 34.34
CA ASN A 196 13.59 -10.07 35.23
C ASN A 196 14.76 -9.09 35.08
N GLY A 197 14.45 -7.81 34.84
CA GLY A 197 15.44 -6.74 34.62
C GLY A 197 15.84 -6.55 33.15
N ASP A 198 15.34 -7.34 32.22
CA ASP A 198 15.58 -7.12 30.78
C ASP A 198 14.84 -5.89 30.27
N PHE A 199 15.46 -5.20 29.32
CA PHE A 199 14.76 -4.23 28.47
C PHE A 199 13.88 -4.97 27.45
N ILE A 200 12.77 -4.33 27.09
CA ILE A 200 11.87 -4.78 26.01
C ILE A 200 11.83 -3.67 24.96
N THR A 201 12.19 -4.01 23.73
CA THR A 201 11.98 -3.15 22.57
C THR A 201 10.76 -3.68 21.80
N MET A 202 9.79 -2.81 21.52
CA MET A 202 8.65 -3.09 20.66
C MET A 202 8.59 -2.01 19.57
N ASP A 203 8.67 -2.43 18.30
CA ASP A 203 8.35 -1.60 17.15
C ASP A 203 7.17 -2.25 16.44
N ILE A 204 6.02 -1.60 16.53
CA ILE A 204 4.72 -2.15 16.11
C ILE A 204 3.87 -1.08 15.43
N GLY A 205 3.09 -1.48 14.47
CA GLY A 205 2.17 -0.59 13.78
C GLY A 205 1.02 -1.36 13.15
N ALA A 206 -0.19 -0.82 13.28
CA ALA A 206 -1.37 -1.36 12.63
C ALA A 206 -1.62 -0.69 11.28
N ARG A 207 -2.23 -1.44 10.35
CA ARG A 207 -2.68 -0.97 9.05
C ARG A 207 -4.18 -1.21 8.90
N TYR A 208 -4.92 -0.14 8.65
CA TYR A 208 -6.36 -0.16 8.42
C TYR A 208 -6.70 0.39 7.05
N LYS A 209 -7.35 -0.42 6.20
CA LYS A 209 -7.75 -0.02 4.82
C LYS A 209 -6.60 0.59 4.00
N GLY A 210 -5.38 0.08 4.18
CA GLY A 210 -4.18 0.54 3.49
C GLY A 210 -3.42 1.69 4.16
N TYR A 211 -3.95 2.28 5.24
CA TYR A 211 -3.31 3.37 5.99
C TYR A 211 -2.69 2.85 7.29
N CYS A 212 -1.48 3.30 7.57
CA CYS A 212 -0.69 2.94 8.75
C CYS A 212 -0.68 4.07 9.78
#